data_451026d6c4c98a341b97022530afba73
#
_entry.id   451026d6c4c98a341b97022530afba73
#
_cell.length_a   1.000
_cell.length_b   1.000
_cell.length_c   1.000
_cell.angle_alpha   90.00
_cell.angle_beta   90.00
_cell.angle_gamma   90.00
#
_symmetry.space_group_name_H-M   'P 1'
#
loop_
_entity.id
_entity.type
_entity.pdbx_description
1 polymer ?
#
loop_
_entity_poly.entity_id
_entity_poly.type
_entity_poly.pdbx_seq_one_letter_code
_entity_poly.pdbx_strand_id
1 'polypeptide(L)'
;MKYSTNQFKQGMKLLIEGEPCSVLSYEFHKPGKGQAVMRTKLYNLRTQKVWERTFKSGESVESADVVEKDFQFLYNEGGNYVFMDQSTYEQVEVNSEQLGEIKHWLDGEEECKILFWDGAVLNIEPPTFVEKKVLSTEPGLKGDTVSNTLKPAKLSSGIEVQVPLFVNEDDTVKIDTRDGSYVGRVKE
;
A
#
# COMPACT_ATOMS: atom_id res chain seq x y z
N MET A 1 5.51 -24.20 -7.19
CA MET A 1 5.07 -24.50 -8.58
C MET A 1 5.95 -23.73 -9.54
N LYS A 2 6.16 -24.22 -10.79
CA LYS A 2 6.96 -23.48 -11.81
C LYS A 2 6.05 -23.06 -12.96
N TYR A 3 6.28 -21.85 -13.45
CA TYR A 3 5.58 -21.30 -14.62
C TYR A 3 6.59 -21.04 -15.74
N SER A 4 6.22 -21.38 -16.98
CA SER A 4 6.95 -20.91 -18.15
C SER A 4 6.65 -19.42 -18.36
N THR A 5 7.63 -18.67 -18.88
CA THR A 5 7.45 -17.24 -19.21
C THR A 5 6.28 -16.99 -20.16
N ASN A 6 5.90 -17.98 -20.97
CA ASN A 6 4.73 -17.89 -21.86
C ASN A 6 3.38 -17.92 -21.11
N GLN A 7 3.40 -18.27 -19.83
CA GLN A 7 2.23 -18.32 -18.96
C GLN A 7 2.08 -17.08 -18.06
N PHE A 8 3.01 -16.12 -18.16
CA PHE A 8 3.00 -14.94 -17.34
C PHE A 8 1.71 -14.13 -17.52
N LYS A 9 1.19 -13.68 -16.42
CA LYS A 9 0.04 -12.77 -16.32
C LYS A 9 0.33 -11.68 -15.32
N GLN A 10 -0.26 -10.53 -15.54
CA GLN A 10 -0.22 -9.45 -14.56
C GLN A 10 -0.77 -9.92 -13.20
N GLY A 11 -0.14 -9.53 -12.11
CA GLY A 11 -0.48 -9.92 -10.75
C GLY A 11 0.12 -11.25 -10.28
N MET A 12 0.70 -12.08 -11.17
CA MET A 12 1.35 -13.33 -10.75
C MET A 12 2.48 -13.07 -9.77
N LYS A 13 2.55 -13.90 -8.74
CA LYS A 13 3.60 -13.86 -7.71
C LYS A 13 4.67 -14.90 -8.06
N LEU A 14 5.88 -14.41 -8.33
CA LEU A 14 7.01 -15.20 -8.78
C LEU A 14 8.19 -15.04 -7.84
N LEU A 15 8.96 -16.11 -7.66
CA LEU A 15 10.21 -16.08 -6.90
C LEU A 15 11.35 -15.74 -7.88
N ILE A 16 11.89 -14.54 -7.79
CA ILE A 16 12.97 -14.05 -8.65
C ILE A 16 14.20 -13.76 -7.79
N GLU A 17 15.27 -14.53 -8.01
CA GLU A 17 16.52 -14.40 -7.25
C GLU A 17 16.31 -14.55 -5.72
N GLY A 18 15.36 -15.39 -5.32
CA GLY A 18 15.02 -15.60 -3.92
C GLY A 18 14.07 -14.57 -3.32
N GLU A 19 13.62 -13.60 -4.13
CA GLU A 19 12.70 -12.53 -3.68
C GLU A 19 11.30 -12.69 -4.28
N PRO A 20 10.23 -12.51 -3.48
CA PRO A 20 8.86 -12.55 -3.95
C PRO A 20 8.54 -11.29 -4.76
N CYS A 21 8.19 -11.47 -6.03
CA CYS A 21 7.89 -10.39 -6.95
C CYS A 21 6.50 -10.56 -7.56
N SER A 22 5.82 -9.45 -7.80
CA SER A 22 4.58 -9.39 -8.58
C SER A 22 4.86 -8.92 -9.99
N VAL A 23 4.26 -9.58 -10.99
CA VAL A 23 4.33 -9.16 -12.39
C VAL A 23 3.42 -7.95 -12.59
N LEU A 24 4.00 -6.78 -12.91
CA LEU A 24 3.24 -5.57 -13.24
C LEU A 24 2.81 -5.54 -14.71
N SER A 25 3.74 -5.89 -15.61
CA SER A 25 3.48 -6.00 -17.03
C SER A 25 4.48 -6.96 -17.67
N TYR A 26 4.14 -7.46 -18.84
CA TYR A 26 4.99 -8.34 -19.62
C TYR A 26 4.78 -8.08 -21.11
N GLU A 27 5.83 -8.24 -21.90
CA GLU A 27 5.83 -8.06 -23.35
C GLU A 27 6.65 -9.17 -23.99
N PHE A 28 6.03 -9.90 -24.93
CA PHE A 28 6.73 -10.88 -25.74
C PHE A 28 7.37 -10.17 -26.94
N HIS A 29 8.68 -10.30 -27.04
CA HIS A 29 9.46 -9.74 -28.16
C HIS A 29 10.13 -10.85 -28.95
N LYS A 30 9.78 -10.95 -30.23
CA LYS A 30 10.38 -11.87 -31.16
C LYS A 30 11.15 -11.08 -32.23
N PRO A 31 12.48 -10.91 -32.11
CA PRO A 31 13.26 -10.23 -33.13
C PRO A 31 13.31 -11.05 -34.44
N GLY A 32 13.49 -10.39 -35.57
CA GLY A 32 13.59 -11.05 -36.85
C GLY A 32 14.80 -12.00 -36.95
N LYS A 33 15.86 -11.72 -36.20
CA LYS A 33 17.03 -12.61 -35.99
C LYS A 33 17.28 -12.67 -34.48
N GLY A 34 17.42 -13.89 -33.94
CA GLY A 34 17.71 -14.13 -32.53
C GLY A 34 16.60 -14.86 -31.78
N GLN A 35 16.83 -15.11 -30.49
CA GLN A 35 15.92 -15.83 -29.61
C GLN A 35 14.79 -14.90 -29.14
N ALA A 36 13.56 -15.40 -29.11
CA ALA A 36 12.44 -14.70 -28.54
C ALA A 36 12.63 -14.51 -27.02
N VAL A 37 12.23 -13.37 -26.52
CA VAL A 37 12.38 -12.99 -25.11
C VAL A 37 11.07 -12.46 -24.55
N MET A 38 10.93 -12.56 -23.23
CA MET A 38 9.86 -11.98 -22.46
C MET A 38 10.42 -10.84 -21.60
N ARG A 39 10.07 -9.61 -21.91
CA ARG A 39 10.39 -8.44 -21.08
C ARG A 39 9.32 -8.30 -20.02
N THR A 40 9.73 -8.17 -18.77
CA THR A 40 8.81 -8.17 -17.64
C THR A 40 9.15 -7.04 -16.70
N LYS A 41 8.15 -6.26 -16.34
CA LYS A 41 8.23 -5.26 -15.27
C LYS A 41 7.73 -5.91 -13.99
N LEU A 42 8.56 -5.90 -12.96
CA LEU A 42 8.38 -6.60 -11.71
C LEU A 42 8.32 -5.62 -10.53
N TYR A 43 7.50 -5.92 -9.56
CA TYR A 43 7.42 -5.24 -8.27
C TYR A 43 7.90 -6.19 -7.18
N ASN A 44 9.01 -5.87 -6.53
CA ASN A 44 9.49 -6.65 -5.40
C ASN A 44 8.61 -6.36 -4.19
N LEU A 45 7.94 -7.40 -3.67
CA LEU A 45 6.96 -7.27 -2.60
C LEU A 45 7.59 -6.98 -1.23
N ARG A 46 8.89 -7.26 -1.05
CA ARG A 46 9.64 -6.97 0.16
C ARG A 46 10.20 -5.55 0.16
N THR A 47 10.90 -5.18 -0.91
CA THR A 47 11.61 -3.89 -1.00
C THR A 47 10.75 -2.77 -1.56
N GLN A 48 9.55 -3.10 -2.07
CA GLN A 48 8.59 -2.19 -2.71
C GLN A 48 9.16 -1.45 -3.94
N LYS A 49 10.20 -2.01 -4.56
CA LYS A 49 10.86 -1.42 -5.73
C LYS A 49 10.38 -2.06 -7.03
N VAL A 50 10.26 -1.23 -8.05
CA VAL A 50 9.96 -1.66 -9.41
C VAL A 50 11.26 -1.81 -10.19
N TRP A 51 11.39 -2.90 -10.95
CA TRP A 51 12.53 -3.18 -11.81
C TRP A 51 12.13 -3.99 -13.04
N GLU A 52 13.00 -4.09 -14.01
CA GLU A 52 12.72 -4.82 -15.24
C GLU A 52 13.67 -6.02 -15.39
N ARG A 53 13.13 -7.12 -15.89
CA ARG A 53 13.90 -8.31 -16.23
C ARG A 53 13.46 -8.88 -17.57
N THR A 54 14.43 -9.33 -18.34
CA THR A 54 14.21 -10.03 -19.59
C THR A 54 14.53 -11.51 -19.41
N PHE A 55 13.55 -12.35 -19.68
CA PHE A 55 13.67 -13.80 -19.65
C PHE A 55 13.77 -14.35 -21.08
N LYS A 56 14.41 -15.50 -21.24
CA LYS A 56 14.33 -16.26 -22.50
C LYS A 56 12.92 -16.82 -22.66
N SER A 57 12.41 -16.86 -23.88
CA SER A 57 11.11 -17.50 -24.15
C SER A 57 11.16 -18.98 -23.74
N GLY A 58 10.18 -19.41 -22.95
CA GLY A 58 10.10 -20.76 -22.41
C GLY A 58 10.94 -21.02 -21.15
N GLU A 59 11.68 -20.04 -20.63
CA GLU A 59 12.34 -20.14 -19.33
C GLU A 59 11.31 -20.40 -18.23
N SER A 60 11.67 -21.23 -17.24
CA SER A 60 10.80 -21.55 -16.10
C SER A 60 11.17 -20.76 -14.87
N VAL A 61 10.16 -20.19 -14.20
CA VAL A 61 10.30 -19.39 -12.99
C VAL A 61 9.42 -20.00 -11.90
N GLU A 62 9.91 -20.03 -10.66
CA GLU A 62 9.15 -20.54 -9.52
C GLU A 62 8.07 -19.55 -9.07
N SER A 63 6.92 -20.07 -8.65
CA SER A 63 5.90 -19.25 -7.97
C SER A 63 6.37 -18.90 -6.56
N ALA A 64 6.12 -17.69 -6.12
CA ALA A 64 6.19 -17.35 -4.71
C ALA A 64 4.86 -17.71 -4.03
N ASP A 65 4.94 -18.34 -2.85
CA ASP A 65 3.76 -18.65 -2.03
C ASP A 65 3.39 -17.41 -1.20
N VAL A 66 2.80 -16.44 -1.87
CA VAL A 66 2.32 -15.20 -1.25
C VAL A 66 0.82 -15.27 -1.13
N VAL A 67 0.34 -15.15 0.10
CA VAL A 67 -1.09 -15.11 0.44
C VAL A 67 -1.45 -13.72 0.91
N GLU A 68 -2.50 -13.14 0.35
CA GLU A 68 -3.11 -11.88 0.78
C GLU A 68 -4.35 -12.16 1.61
N LYS A 69 -4.48 -11.51 2.76
CA LYS A 69 -5.64 -11.61 3.64
C LYS A 69 -6.05 -10.24 4.16
N ASP A 70 -7.34 -10.07 4.43
CA ASP A 70 -7.91 -8.88 5.02
C ASP A 70 -7.88 -8.98 6.55
N PHE A 71 -7.31 -7.96 7.19
CA PHE A 71 -7.19 -7.84 8.64
C PHE A 71 -7.73 -6.49 9.09
N GLN A 72 -8.27 -6.46 10.29
CA GLN A 72 -8.66 -5.22 10.96
C GLN A 72 -7.59 -4.83 11.97
N PHE A 73 -7.16 -3.58 11.94
CA PHE A 73 -6.33 -3.00 13.00
C PHE A 73 -7.15 -2.89 14.28
N LEU A 74 -6.63 -3.35 15.40
CA LEU A 74 -7.31 -3.31 16.68
C LEU A 74 -6.75 -2.20 17.58
N TYR A 75 -5.46 -2.27 17.89
CA TYR A 75 -4.79 -1.32 18.80
C TYR A 75 -3.27 -1.38 18.66
N ASN A 76 -2.62 -0.38 19.23
CA ASN A 76 -1.18 -0.31 19.41
C ASN A 76 -0.85 -0.39 20.90
N GLU A 77 0.05 -1.28 21.29
CA GLU A 77 0.58 -1.40 22.64
C GLU A 77 2.09 -1.48 22.60
N GLY A 78 2.76 -0.49 23.20
CA GLY A 78 4.23 -0.48 23.33
C GLY A 78 5.01 -0.51 22.01
N GLY A 79 4.41 -0.03 20.91
CA GLY A 79 5.02 -0.05 19.58
C GLY A 79 4.73 -1.30 18.78
N ASN A 80 3.94 -2.22 19.29
CA ASN A 80 3.39 -3.38 18.59
C ASN A 80 1.95 -3.07 18.17
N TYR A 81 1.67 -3.26 16.91
CA TYR A 81 0.36 -3.05 16.29
C TYR A 81 -0.30 -4.40 16.10
N VAL A 82 -1.49 -4.56 16.66
CA VAL A 82 -2.25 -5.80 16.64
C VAL A 82 -3.33 -5.72 15.57
N PHE A 83 -3.33 -6.72 14.70
CA PHE A 83 -4.32 -6.89 13.63
C PHE A 83 -5.04 -8.22 13.82
N MET A 84 -6.31 -8.28 13.43
CA MET A 84 -7.15 -9.46 13.55
C MET A 84 -7.71 -9.86 12.18
N ASP A 85 -7.56 -11.10 11.80
CA ASP A 85 -8.24 -11.72 10.65
C ASP A 85 -9.74 -11.77 10.95
N GLN A 86 -10.54 -11.08 10.14
CA GLN A 86 -11.99 -10.97 10.36
C GLN A 86 -12.75 -12.29 10.16
N SER A 87 -12.14 -13.26 9.51
CA SER A 87 -12.73 -14.57 9.24
C SER A 87 -12.41 -15.63 10.28
N THR A 88 -11.17 -15.64 10.78
CA THR A 88 -10.67 -16.65 11.73
C THR A 88 -10.51 -16.12 13.14
N TYR A 89 -10.54 -14.79 13.34
CA TYR A 89 -10.26 -14.08 14.58
C TYR A 89 -8.83 -14.29 15.12
N GLU A 90 -7.95 -14.85 14.29
CA GLU A 90 -6.54 -14.95 14.60
C GLU A 90 -5.89 -13.57 14.61
N GLN A 91 -5.00 -13.34 15.57
CA GLN A 91 -4.31 -12.07 15.69
C GLN A 91 -2.86 -12.20 15.25
N VAL A 92 -2.35 -11.14 14.63
CA VAL A 92 -0.94 -10.97 14.30
C VAL A 92 -0.43 -9.67 14.86
N GLU A 93 0.79 -9.69 15.39
CA GLU A 93 1.48 -8.51 15.87
C GLU A 93 2.55 -8.08 14.88
N VAL A 94 2.60 -6.79 14.62
CA VAL A 94 3.59 -6.18 13.72
C VAL A 94 4.22 -5.00 14.44
N ASN A 95 5.54 -4.93 14.43
CA ASN A 95 6.22 -3.83 15.09
C ASN A 95 6.22 -2.54 14.25
N SER A 96 6.44 -1.42 14.93
CA SER A 96 6.44 -0.08 14.34
C SER A 96 7.44 0.10 13.17
N GLU A 97 8.56 -0.64 13.18
CA GLU A 97 9.57 -0.57 12.13
C GLU A 97 9.09 -1.24 10.85
N GLN A 98 8.40 -2.38 10.97
CA GLN A 98 7.82 -3.08 9.83
C GLN A 98 6.68 -2.30 9.18
N LEU A 99 5.89 -1.55 9.97
CA LEU A 99 4.83 -0.70 9.46
C LEU A 99 5.35 0.56 8.76
N GLY A 100 6.49 1.10 9.19
CA GLY A 100 7.01 2.34 8.64
C GLY A 100 5.99 3.49 8.72
N GLU A 101 5.72 4.13 7.58
CA GLU A 101 4.78 5.25 7.48
C GLU A 101 3.30 4.85 7.62
N ILE A 102 2.98 3.58 7.39
CA ILE A 102 1.58 3.07 7.46
C ILE A 102 0.98 3.30 8.85
N LYS A 103 1.79 3.22 9.90
CA LYS A 103 1.37 3.45 11.30
C LYS A 103 0.64 4.79 11.51
N HIS A 104 0.96 5.79 10.69
CA HIS A 104 0.35 7.13 10.79
C HIS A 104 -1.10 7.17 10.27
N TRP A 105 -1.55 6.11 9.60
CA TRP A 105 -2.91 5.98 9.12
C TRP A 105 -3.80 5.15 10.06
N LEU A 106 -3.19 4.51 11.09
CA LEU A 106 -3.86 3.58 11.99
C LEU A 106 -4.16 4.27 13.33
N ASP A 107 -5.43 4.44 13.64
CA ASP A 107 -5.89 4.95 14.95
C ASP A 107 -7.11 4.20 15.50
N GLY A 108 -7.67 3.25 14.75
CA GLY A 108 -8.69 2.30 15.19
C GLY A 108 -9.55 1.77 14.03
N GLU A 109 -9.73 0.46 14.00
CA GLU A 109 -10.66 -0.26 13.12
C GLU A 109 -10.37 -0.22 11.59
N GLU A 110 -9.21 0.27 11.16
CA GLU A 110 -8.86 0.28 9.74
C GLU A 110 -8.73 -1.14 9.18
N GLU A 111 -9.36 -1.38 8.05
CA GLU A 111 -9.22 -2.61 7.29
C GLU A 111 -7.96 -2.56 6.42
N CYS A 112 -6.98 -3.39 6.74
CA CYS A 112 -5.70 -3.48 6.06
C CYS A 112 -5.57 -4.81 5.34
N LYS A 113 -4.83 -4.83 4.25
CA LYS A 113 -4.41 -6.07 3.60
C LYS A 113 -3.02 -6.46 4.10
N ILE A 114 -2.89 -7.69 4.56
CA ILE A 114 -1.60 -8.24 4.98
C ILE A 114 -1.17 -9.32 4.00
N LEU A 115 0.01 -9.15 3.44
CA LEU A 115 0.66 -10.13 2.58
C LEU A 115 1.57 -11.01 3.44
N PHE A 116 1.38 -12.31 3.32
CA PHE A 116 2.21 -13.32 3.95
C PHE A 116 3.04 -14.04 2.88
N TRP A 117 4.29 -14.31 3.20
CA TRP A 117 5.18 -15.16 2.41
C TRP A 117 5.80 -16.21 3.32
N ASP A 118 5.64 -17.48 2.95
CA ASP A 118 6.05 -18.62 3.79
C ASP A 118 5.56 -18.52 5.25
N GLY A 119 4.33 -18.01 5.43
CA GLY A 119 3.69 -17.85 6.73
C GLY A 119 4.14 -16.65 7.57
N ALA A 120 5.12 -15.87 7.12
CA ALA A 120 5.55 -14.64 7.79
C ALA A 120 4.95 -13.39 7.11
N VAL A 121 4.71 -12.34 7.90
CA VAL A 121 4.25 -11.05 7.38
C VAL A 121 5.32 -10.47 6.45
N LEU A 122 4.96 -10.23 5.20
CA LEU A 122 5.83 -9.67 4.18
C LEU A 122 5.61 -8.17 4.03
N ASN A 123 4.36 -7.75 3.94
CA ASN A 123 3.96 -6.37 3.75
C ASN A 123 2.55 -6.14 4.29
N ILE A 124 2.24 -4.89 4.62
CA ILE A 124 0.91 -4.44 5.03
C ILE A 124 0.52 -3.28 4.13
N GLU A 125 -0.71 -3.31 3.66
CA GLU A 125 -1.28 -2.24 2.84
C GLU A 125 -2.47 -1.64 3.60
N PRO A 126 -2.42 -0.34 3.93
CA PRO A 126 -3.54 0.34 4.56
C PRO A 126 -4.68 0.50 3.54
N PRO A 127 -5.91 0.81 3.99
CA PRO A 127 -6.97 1.17 3.06
C PRO A 127 -6.56 2.38 2.22
N THR A 128 -6.94 2.39 0.94
CA THR A 128 -6.60 3.49 0.02
C THR A 128 -7.09 4.85 0.53
N PHE A 129 -8.21 4.86 1.20
CA PHE A 129 -8.80 6.05 1.81
C PHE A 129 -9.06 5.82 3.27
N VAL A 130 -8.73 6.82 4.09
CA VAL A 130 -9.07 6.85 5.51
C VAL A 130 -9.88 8.10 5.83
N GLU A 131 -10.76 8.00 6.80
CA GLU A 131 -11.52 9.12 7.35
C GLU A 131 -10.96 9.46 8.72
N LYS A 132 -10.47 10.70 8.87
CA LYS A 132 -9.79 11.13 10.09
C LYS A 132 -10.33 12.47 10.55
N LYS A 133 -10.47 12.61 11.87
CA LYS A 133 -10.86 13.86 12.49
C LYS A 133 -9.70 14.85 12.52
N VAL A 134 -9.99 16.10 12.22
CA VAL A 134 -9.02 17.20 12.35
C VAL A 134 -8.95 17.62 13.82
N LEU A 135 -7.78 17.44 14.44
CA LEU A 135 -7.53 17.84 15.83
C LEU A 135 -7.18 19.32 15.96
N SER A 136 -6.40 19.85 15.01
CA SER A 136 -6.04 21.25 14.99
C SER A 136 -5.69 21.69 13.57
N THR A 137 -6.05 22.94 13.26
CA THR A 137 -5.68 23.61 12.00
C THR A 137 -5.67 25.12 12.22
N GLU A 138 -4.92 25.82 11.38
CA GLU A 138 -4.95 27.29 11.41
C GLU A 138 -6.30 27.83 10.92
N PRO A 139 -6.82 28.93 11.49
CA PRO A 139 -8.00 29.58 10.96
C PRO A 139 -7.70 30.08 9.54
N GLY A 140 -8.60 29.79 8.59
CA GLY A 140 -8.50 30.33 7.24
C GLY A 140 -8.64 31.85 7.26
N LEU A 141 -7.63 32.58 6.80
CA LEU A 141 -7.70 34.06 6.72
C LEU A 141 -8.73 34.45 5.68
N LYS A 142 -9.71 35.26 6.10
CA LYS A 142 -10.65 35.91 5.18
C LYS A 142 -9.87 36.93 4.32
N GLY A 143 -9.61 36.61 3.08
CA GLY A 143 -8.93 37.50 2.13
C GLY A 143 -8.12 36.82 1.05
N ASP A 144 -7.72 35.58 1.21
CA ASP A 144 -7.06 34.78 0.17
C ASP A 144 -8.08 34.22 -0.83
N THR A 145 -8.36 34.99 -1.85
CA THR A 145 -9.22 34.61 -2.99
C THR A 145 -8.51 33.75 -4.04
N VAL A 146 -7.36 33.17 -3.70
CA VAL A 146 -6.65 32.24 -4.59
C VAL A 146 -7.25 30.86 -4.41
N SER A 147 -8.00 30.44 -5.37
CA SER A 147 -8.69 29.14 -5.47
C SER A 147 -7.72 27.98 -5.59
N ASN A 148 -6.92 27.68 -4.58
CA ASN A 148 -6.10 26.48 -4.38
C ASN A 148 -5.15 26.63 -3.18
N THR A 149 -5.41 27.58 -2.30
CA THR A 149 -4.61 27.74 -1.09
C THR A 149 -4.96 26.63 -0.11
N LEU A 150 -3.96 25.89 0.31
CA LEU A 150 -4.04 24.84 1.33
C LEU A 150 -3.45 25.35 2.63
N LYS A 151 -3.86 24.75 3.73
CA LYS A 151 -3.31 24.99 5.07
C LYS A 151 -3.00 23.66 5.75
N PRO A 152 -2.04 23.63 6.70
CA PRO A 152 -1.75 22.42 7.46
C PRO A 152 -2.90 22.10 8.43
N ALA A 153 -3.19 20.79 8.55
CA ALA A 153 -4.12 20.27 9.52
C ALA A 153 -3.55 19.01 10.17
N LYS A 154 -3.58 18.95 11.48
CA LYS A 154 -3.16 17.76 12.24
C LYS A 154 -4.38 16.86 12.46
N LEU A 155 -4.26 15.60 12.07
CA LEU A 155 -5.31 14.59 12.15
C LEU A 155 -5.25 13.79 13.46
N SER A 156 -6.32 13.04 13.77
CA SER A 156 -6.44 12.17 14.95
C SER A 156 -5.31 11.14 15.04
N SER A 157 -4.83 10.65 13.92
CA SER A 157 -3.68 9.75 13.83
C SER A 157 -2.32 10.41 14.11
N GLY A 158 -2.29 11.74 14.33
CA GLY A 158 -1.08 12.50 14.58
C GLY A 158 -0.33 12.99 13.35
N ILE A 159 -0.73 12.56 12.15
CA ILE A 159 -0.12 13.03 10.89
C ILE A 159 -0.63 14.44 10.54
N GLU A 160 0.23 15.22 9.86
CA GLU A 160 -0.13 16.51 9.29
C GLU A 160 -0.35 16.38 7.79
N VAL A 161 -1.46 16.92 7.31
CA VAL A 161 -1.84 16.94 5.89
C VAL A 161 -2.23 18.33 5.44
N GLN A 162 -2.18 18.58 4.13
CA GLN A 162 -2.61 19.85 3.55
C GLN A 162 -4.11 19.78 3.19
N VAL A 163 -4.90 20.71 3.72
CA VAL A 163 -6.35 20.78 3.52
C VAL A 163 -6.78 22.14 2.98
N PRO A 164 -7.93 22.23 2.30
CA PRO A 164 -8.50 23.52 1.90
C PRO A 164 -8.79 24.44 3.08
N LEU A 165 -8.77 25.75 2.84
CA LEU A 165 -8.97 26.79 3.89
C LEU A 165 -10.29 26.67 4.66
N PHE A 166 -11.34 26.09 4.04
CA PHE A 166 -12.66 25.94 4.65
C PHE A 166 -12.76 24.80 5.67
N VAL A 167 -11.75 23.93 5.75
CA VAL A 167 -11.70 22.83 6.73
C VAL A 167 -11.40 23.41 8.11
N ASN A 168 -12.17 23.00 9.12
CA ASN A 168 -12.04 23.44 10.50
C ASN A 168 -11.64 22.31 11.44
N GLU A 169 -11.30 22.68 12.66
CA GLU A 169 -11.17 21.72 13.76
C GLU A 169 -12.50 20.97 13.93
N ASP A 170 -12.41 19.72 14.36
CA ASP A 170 -13.53 18.78 14.49
C ASP A 170 -14.16 18.28 13.18
N ASP A 171 -13.83 18.86 12.02
CA ASP A 171 -14.24 18.28 10.73
C ASP A 171 -13.63 16.89 10.54
N THR A 172 -14.39 15.97 9.94
CA THR A 172 -13.88 14.69 9.46
C THR A 172 -13.49 14.80 7.99
N VAL A 173 -12.27 14.46 7.66
CA VAL A 173 -11.73 14.55 6.30
C VAL A 173 -11.34 13.18 5.77
N LYS A 174 -11.57 12.97 4.49
CA LYS A 174 -11.15 11.80 3.75
C LYS A 174 -9.81 12.06 3.09
N ILE A 175 -8.85 11.19 3.34
CA ILE A 175 -7.46 11.31 2.87
C ILE A 175 -7.11 10.09 2.03
N ASP A 176 -6.37 10.29 0.95
CA ASP A 176 -5.74 9.23 0.18
C ASP A 176 -4.42 8.83 0.87
N THR A 177 -4.30 7.60 1.31
CA THR A 177 -3.12 7.12 2.07
C THR A 177 -1.88 6.94 1.21
N ARG A 178 -2.01 6.92 -0.12
CA ARG A 178 -0.90 6.71 -1.06
C ARG A 178 0.03 7.92 -1.16
N ASP A 179 -0.53 9.12 -0.99
CA ASP A 179 0.20 10.38 -1.14
C ASP A 179 -0.14 11.41 -0.03
N GLY A 180 -1.04 11.08 0.90
CA GLY A 180 -1.49 11.97 1.97
C GLY A 180 -2.39 13.11 1.50
N SER A 181 -2.96 13.02 0.30
CA SER A 181 -3.77 14.10 -0.26
C SER A 181 -5.20 14.13 0.30
N TYR A 182 -5.69 15.35 0.49
CA TYR A 182 -7.08 15.59 0.85
C TYR A 182 -8.01 15.25 -0.32
N VAL A 183 -9.01 14.42 -0.06
CA VAL A 183 -10.03 14.00 -1.05
C VAL A 183 -11.33 14.76 -0.86
N GLY A 184 -11.76 14.94 0.38
CA GLY A 184 -13.03 15.60 0.67
C GLY A 184 -13.34 15.68 2.15
N ARG A 185 -14.33 16.51 2.51
CA ARG A 185 -14.90 16.53 3.85
C ARG A 185 -16.06 15.55 3.92
N VAL A 186 -16.07 14.71 4.93
CA VAL A 186 -17.17 13.80 5.22
C VAL A 186 -18.28 14.62 5.88
N LYS A 187 -19.48 14.56 5.32
CA LYS A 187 -20.67 15.14 5.96
C LYS A 187 -21.28 14.10 6.87
N GLU A 188 -21.50 14.46 8.11
CA GLU A 188 -22.37 13.70 9.00
C GLU A 188 -23.79 13.58 8.44
#